data_fab7c03b7559aaf1b3f45831d71f9d49
#
_entry.id   fab7c03b7559aaf1b3f45831d71f9d49
#
_cell.length_a   1.000
_cell.length_b   1.000
_cell.length_c   1.000
_cell.angle_alpha   90.00
_cell.angle_beta   90.00
_cell.angle_gamma   90.00
#
_symmetry.space_group_name_H-M   'P 1'
#
loop_
_entity.id
_entity.type
_entity.pdbx_description
1 polymer ?
#
loop_
_entity_poly.entity_id
_entity_poly.type
_entity_poly.pdbx_seq_one_letter_code
_entity_poly.pdbx_strand_id
1 'polypeptide(L)'
;MQAWHVHENGAPREVMRSVETGPPEPGEHQVLLKVRAANVNFPDGLMCRGEYQVRPPLPFTPGVEICGETEDGRRVLATPVLPHGGFAEYALADARALLPAPEALDDAEAAALHIGYQTSWFALHRRAALRAGETLLVHAAAGGVGSAAVQLGKAAGATVIGVAGGGEKAAVARSLGCDVVIDRKAEDVIAAVKEATGGRGADVIYDPVGGEAFRQSTKVVAFEGRILVVGFASGTIPSAALNHALVKNYSILGLHWGLYNTKNPKLVQHCHEQLTELAARGAVRPLVSERVPLSGAADAVQRVWEGATTGRVVVVPSLENGAAA
;
A
#
# COMPACT_ATOMS: atom_id res chain seq x y z
N MET A 1 4.84 -17.82 21.84
CA MET A 1 4.57 -17.52 20.45
C MET A 1 5.83 -17.15 19.70
N GLN A 2 5.87 -17.41 18.38
CA GLN A 2 6.93 -16.93 17.52
C GLN A 2 6.64 -15.48 17.09
N ALA A 3 7.69 -14.64 17.09
CA ALA A 3 7.62 -13.24 16.65
C ALA A 3 8.97 -12.78 16.05
N TRP A 4 8.93 -11.70 15.29
CA TRP A 4 10.14 -11.00 14.85
C TRP A 4 10.35 -9.74 15.66
N HIS A 5 11.56 -9.56 16.21
CA HIS A 5 11.94 -8.36 16.95
C HIS A 5 13.05 -7.61 16.21
N VAL A 6 12.94 -6.28 16.20
CA VAL A 6 13.97 -5.33 15.77
C VAL A 6 14.57 -4.70 17.01
N HIS A 7 15.86 -4.95 17.28
CA HIS A 7 16.57 -4.45 18.47
C HIS A 7 17.43 -3.21 18.18
N GLU A 8 17.75 -2.95 16.94
CA GLU A 8 18.56 -1.82 16.47
C GLU A 8 18.14 -1.41 15.05
N ASN A 9 18.49 -0.19 14.63
CA ASN A 9 18.18 0.26 13.27
C ASN A 9 19.16 -0.30 12.24
N GLY A 10 18.66 -0.78 11.10
CA GLY A 10 19.47 -1.31 10.01
C GLY A 10 18.65 -1.95 8.91
N ALA A 11 19.33 -2.69 8.02
CA ALA A 11 18.64 -3.42 6.96
C ALA A 11 17.76 -4.54 7.56
N PRO A 12 16.53 -4.75 7.06
CA PRO A 12 15.59 -5.74 7.65
C PRO A 12 16.20 -7.12 7.89
N ARG A 13 16.92 -7.68 6.92
CA ARG A 13 17.58 -9.00 7.09
C ARG A 13 18.65 -9.02 8.18
N GLU A 14 19.23 -7.87 8.50
CA GLU A 14 20.32 -7.77 9.48
C GLU A 14 19.82 -7.51 10.89
N VAL A 15 18.69 -6.81 11.04
CA VAL A 15 18.22 -6.33 12.35
C VAL A 15 16.97 -7.04 12.86
N MET A 16 16.20 -7.69 11.97
CA MET A 16 15.08 -8.53 12.40
C MET A 16 15.61 -9.86 12.95
N ARG A 17 15.16 -10.25 14.13
CA ARG A 17 15.52 -11.50 14.80
C ARG A 17 14.25 -12.27 15.15
N SER A 18 14.19 -13.55 14.77
CA SER A 18 13.12 -14.44 15.23
C SER A 18 13.31 -14.75 16.70
N VAL A 19 12.26 -14.61 17.48
CA VAL A 19 12.26 -14.83 18.92
C VAL A 19 11.05 -15.66 19.34
N GLU A 20 11.21 -16.42 20.43
CA GLU A 20 10.11 -17.05 21.13
C GLU A 20 9.77 -16.21 22.37
N THR A 21 8.52 -15.77 22.50
CA THR A 21 8.06 -14.92 23.60
C THR A 21 6.63 -15.27 24.00
N GLY A 22 6.15 -14.75 25.14
CA GLY A 22 4.73 -14.80 25.50
C GLY A 22 3.88 -13.92 24.56
N PRO A 23 2.57 -14.21 24.40
CA PRO A 23 1.67 -13.27 23.75
C PRO A 23 1.61 -11.96 24.55
N PRO A 24 1.49 -10.80 23.89
CA PRO A 24 1.39 -9.52 24.58
C PRO A 24 0.05 -9.39 25.33
N GLU A 25 0.06 -8.76 26.50
CA GLU A 25 -1.13 -8.52 27.31
C GLU A 25 -1.88 -7.28 26.80
N PRO A 26 -3.20 -7.36 26.54
CA PRO A 26 -3.98 -6.23 26.11
C PRO A 26 -4.09 -5.15 27.22
N GLY A 27 -3.79 -3.90 26.87
CA GLY A 27 -4.08 -2.73 27.68
C GLY A 27 -5.52 -2.25 27.55
N GLU A 28 -5.81 -1.08 28.12
CA GLU A 28 -7.13 -0.44 27.99
C GLU A 28 -7.48 -0.19 26.52
N HIS A 29 -8.69 -0.59 26.11
CA HIS A 29 -9.18 -0.54 24.73
C HIS A 29 -8.40 -1.38 23.71
N GLN A 30 -7.49 -2.24 24.13
CA GLN A 30 -6.78 -3.15 23.25
C GLN A 30 -7.40 -4.55 23.25
N VAL A 31 -7.19 -5.26 22.18
CA VAL A 31 -7.62 -6.65 22.01
C VAL A 31 -6.46 -7.45 21.43
N LEU A 32 -6.29 -8.66 21.92
CA LEU A 32 -5.36 -9.64 21.37
C LEU A 32 -6.00 -10.29 20.15
N LEU A 33 -5.28 -10.26 19.03
CA LEU A 33 -5.68 -10.89 17.78
C LEU A 33 -4.71 -12.02 17.45
N LYS A 34 -5.24 -13.18 17.08
CA LYS A 34 -4.46 -14.21 16.40
C LYS A 34 -4.22 -13.77 14.97
N VAL A 35 -2.97 -13.60 14.58
CA VAL A 35 -2.63 -13.16 13.23
C VAL A 35 -2.89 -14.29 12.25
N ARG A 36 -3.79 -14.08 11.31
CA ARG A 36 -4.11 -14.99 10.20
C ARG A 36 -3.22 -14.69 8.99
N ALA A 37 -3.01 -13.41 8.71
CA ALA A 37 -2.15 -12.92 7.66
C ALA A 37 -1.66 -11.50 7.98
N ALA A 38 -0.41 -11.17 7.64
CA ALA A 38 0.17 -9.85 7.78
C ALA A 38 0.78 -9.39 6.45
N ASN A 39 0.28 -8.29 5.90
CA ASN A 39 0.80 -7.75 4.65
C ASN A 39 2.12 -7.01 4.87
N VAL A 40 3.11 -7.26 4.00
CA VAL A 40 4.41 -6.57 4.04
C VAL A 40 4.29 -5.24 3.31
N ASN A 41 4.63 -4.17 4.00
CA ASN A 41 4.58 -2.81 3.49
C ASN A 41 5.96 -2.16 3.40
N PHE A 42 6.14 -1.22 2.48
CA PHE A 42 7.37 -0.42 2.38
C PHE A 42 7.72 0.31 3.70
N PRO A 43 6.75 0.86 4.47
CA PRO A 43 6.99 1.37 5.82
C PRO A 43 7.63 0.39 6.81
N ASP A 44 7.43 -0.91 6.70
CA ASP A 44 8.07 -1.88 7.60
C ASP A 44 9.60 -1.82 7.46
N GLY A 45 10.10 -1.73 6.22
CA GLY A 45 11.52 -1.51 5.97
C GLY A 45 12.03 -0.16 6.46
N LEU A 46 11.26 0.92 6.30
CA LEU A 46 11.58 2.24 6.83
C LEU A 46 11.67 2.26 8.35
N MET A 47 10.76 1.55 9.04
CA MET A 47 10.78 1.43 10.50
C MET A 47 12.00 0.65 10.99
N CYS A 48 12.36 -0.46 10.34
CA CYS A 48 13.59 -1.19 10.64
C CYS A 48 14.84 -0.29 10.55
N ARG A 49 14.84 0.66 9.62
CA ARG A 49 15.95 1.60 9.41
C ARG A 49 15.88 2.87 10.28
N GLY A 50 14.77 3.07 11.04
CA GLY A 50 14.54 4.30 11.79
C GLY A 50 14.27 5.53 10.93
N GLU A 51 13.90 5.34 9.66
CA GLU A 51 13.68 6.38 8.63
C GLU A 51 12.20 6.75 8.44
N TYR A 52 11.29 6.08 9.15
CA TYR A 52 9.85 6.36 9.08
C TYR A 52 9.45 7.45 10.09
N GLN A 53 8.33 8.15 9.81
CA GLN A 53 7.79 9.16 10.72
C GLN A 53 7.25 8.56 12.03
N VAL A 54 6.84 7.29 12.04
CA VAL A 54 6.49 6.54 13.24
C VAL A 54 7.72 5.75 13.67
N ARG A 55 8.21 6.01 14.87
CA ARG A 55 9.41 5.37 15.43
C ARG A 55 9.02 4.66 16.72
N PRO A 56 8.70 3.36 16.68
CA PRO A 56 8.41 2.60 17.88
C PRO A 56 9.66 2.47 18.76
N PRO A 57 9.49 2.32 20.10
CA PRO A 57 10.60 2.00 20.96
C PRO A 57 11.20 0.63 20.61
N LEU A 58 12.50 0.50 20.71
CA LEU A 58 13.21 -0.79 20.56
C LEU A 58 13.17 -1.59 21.85
N PRO A 59 12.98 -2.93 21.82
CA PRO A 59 12.69 -3.72 20.62
C PRO A 59 11.22 -3.60 20.20
N PHE A 60 10.93 -3.76 18.90
CA PHE A 60 9.56 -3.81 18.39
C PHE A 60 9.39 -4.94 17.36
N THR A 61 8.16 -5.41 17.20
CA THR A 61 7.72 -6.30 16.13
C THR A 61 7.20 -5.45 14.98
N PRO A 62 7.70 -5.59 13.74
CA PRO A 62 7.14 -4.93 12.55
C PRO A 62 5.82 -5.59 12.11
N GLY A 63 5.24 -5.05 11.01
CA GLY A 63 3.97 -5.54 10.46
C GLY A 63 2.79 -4.67 10.89
N VAL A 64 2.49 -3.64 10.10
CA VAL A 64 1.48 -2.61 10.44
C VAL A 64 0.09 -2.90 9.89
N GLU A 65 -0.09 -4.04 9.21
CA GLU A 65 -1.33 -4.35 8.49
C GLU A 65 -1.64 -5.85 8.58
N ILE A 66 -2.74 -6.21 9.23
CA ILE A 66 -3.11 -7.60 9.45
C ILE A 66 -4.57 -7.91 9.13
N CYS A 67 -4.83 -9.15 8.74
CA CYS A 67 -6.08 -9.85 8.99
C CYS A 67 -5.88 -10.73 10.20
N GLY A 68 -6.67 -10.52 11.24
CA GLY A 68 -6.60 -11.26 12.49
C GLY A 68 -7.94 -11.89 12.87
N GLU A 69 -7.88 -12.76 13.85
CA GLU A 69 -9.05 -13.40 14.46
C GLU A 69 -9.14 -13.03 15.93
N THR A 70 -10.30 -12.56 16.35
CA THR A 70 -10.62 -12.27 17.73
C THR A 70 -10.88 -13.55 18.50
N GLU A 71 -10.90 -13.50 19.84
CA GLU A 71 -11.18 -14.66 20.70
C GLU A 71 -12.56 -15.29 20.42
N ASP A 72 -13.55 -14.48 20.02
CA ASP A 72 -14.88 -14.92 19.64
C ASP A 72 -14.97 -15.39 18.16
N GLY A 73 -13.85 -15.53 17.46
CA GLY A 73 -13.74 -16.12 16.12
C GLY A 73 -14.08 -15.17 14.97
N ARG A 74 -14.23 -13.88 15.20
CA ARG A 74 -14.47 -12.90 14.13
C ARG A 74 -13.20 -12.59 13.36
N ARG A 75 -13.28 -12.60 12.03
CA ARG A 75 -12.21 -12.13 11.15
C ARG A 75 -12.24 -10.61 11.04
N VAL A 76 -11.12 -9.96 11.32
CA VAL A 76 -11.01 -8.50 11.34
C VAL A 76 -9.74 -8.01 10.66
N LEU A 77 -9.81 -6.82 10.07
CA LEU A 77 -8.65 -6.06 9.61
C LEU A 77 -8.24 -5.09 10.72
N ALA A 78 -6.95 -4.98 10.95
CA ALA A 78 -6.41 -4.09 11.96
C ALA A 78 -5.05 -3.52 11.58
N THR A 79 -4.75 -2.34 12.12
CA THR A 79 -3.40 -1.81 12.25
C THR A 79 -2.93 -2.13 13.66
N PRO A 80 -1.93 -3.01 13.83
CA PRO A 80 -1.41 -3.35 15.15
C PRO A 80 -0.90 -2.15 15.94
N VAL A 81 -1.05 -2.22 17.27
CA VAL A 81 -0.53 -1.21 18.20
C VAL A 81 0.94 -1.52 18.47
N LEU A 82 1.82 -0.69 17.95
CA LEU A 82 3.25 -0.84 18.20
C LEU A 82 3.57 -0.62 19.70
N PRO A 83 4.52 -1.37 20.25
CA PRO A 83 5.56 -2.16 19.58
C PRO A 83 5.18 -3.59 19.16
N HIS A 84 3.92 -4.00 19.22
CA HIS A 84 3.45 -5.36 18.98
C HIS A 84 2.81 -5.52 17.60
N GLY A 85 3.64 -5.47 16.52
CA GLY A 85 3.21 -5.59 15.14
C GLY A 85 2.82 -7.00 14.71
N GLY A 86 2.42 -7.12 13.45
CA GLY A 86 1.80 -8.32 12.88
C GLY A 86 2.76 -9.41 12.40
N PHE A 87 4.10 -9.18 12.42
CA PHE A 87 5.03 -10.29 12.10
C PHE A 87 5.28 -11.16 13.34
N ALA A 88 4.19 -11.70 13.86
CA ALA A 88 4.08 -12.59 15.01
C ALA A 88 2.82 -13.45 14.89
N GLU A 89 2.69 -14.46 15.73
CA GLU A 89 1.46 -15.28 15.80
C GLU A 89 0.28 -14.53 16.43
N TYR A 90 0.58 -13.54 17.30
CA TYR A 90 -0.42 -12.68 17.95
C TYR A 90 0.04 -11.24 17.93
N ALA A 91 -0.92 -10.31 17.79
CA ALA A 91 -0.69 -8.86 17.81
C ALA A 91 -1.77 -8.15 18.63
N LEU A 92 -1.48 -6.93 19.09
CA LEU A 92 -2.48 -6.07 19.74
C LEU A 92 -3.06 -5.08 18.76
N ALA A 93 -4.37 -4.82 18.88
CA ALA A 93 -5.07 -3.78 18.10
C ALA A 93 -6.02 -2.96 19.00
N ASP A 94 -6.33 -1.73 18.60
CA ASP A 94 -7.39 -0.93 19.24
C ASP A 94 -8.75 -1.53 18.86
N ALA A 95 -9.49 -2.00 19.87
CA ALA A 95 -10.80 -2.62 19.68
C ALA A 95 -11.82 -1.72 18.97
N ARG A 96 -11.66 -0.39 19.06
CA ARG A 96 -12.53 0.61 18.44
C ARG A 96 -12.22 0.85 16.96
N ALA A 97 -11.06 0.40 16.47
CA ALA A 97 -10.58 0.59 15.11
C ALA A 97 -10.62 -0.70 14.27
N LEU A 98 -11.16 -1.77 14.81
CA LEU A 98 -11.33 -3.02 14.08
C LEU A 98 -12.34 -2.87 12.93
N LEU A 99 -12.00 -3.41 11.78
CA LEU A 99 -12.88 -3.44 10.61
C LEU A 99 -13.19 -4.91 10.25
N PRO A 100 -14.44 -5.28 9.95
CA PRO A 100 -14.75 -6.65 9.53
C PRO A 100 -13.94 -7.05 8.29
N ALA A 101 -13.33 -8.23 8.26
CA ALA A 101 -12.68 -8.70 7.03
C ALA A 101 -13.75 -9.03 5.97
N PRO A 102 -13.59 -8.57 4.69
CA PRO A 102 -14.54 -8.89 3.63
C PRO A 102 -14.65 -10.41 3.41
N GLU A 103 -15.87 -10.94 3.38
CA GLU A 103 -16.12 -12.37 3.19
C GLU A 103 -15.66 -12.90 1.82
N ALA A 104 -15.67 -12.03 0.79
CA ALA A 104 -15.25 -12.36 -0.56
C ALA A 104 -13.73 -12.55 -0.72
N LEU A 105 -12.94 -12.22 0.31
CA LEU A 105 -11.48 -12.28 0.29
C LEU A 105 -10.97 -13.31 1.30
N ASP A 106 -9.90 -14.03 0.93
CA ASP A 106 -9.18 -14.85 1.88
C ASP A 106 -8.37 -14.00 2.88
N ASP A 107 -7.72 -14.61 3.87
CA ASP A 107 -7.01 -13.87 4.93
C ASP A 107 -5.87 -13.02 4.39
N ALA A 108 -5.14 -13.51 3.38
CA ALA A 108 -4.02 -12.79 2.77
C ALA A 108 -4.50 -11.62 1.90
N GLU A 109 -5.54 -11.82 1.10
CA GLU A 109 -6.18 -10.77 0.32
C GLU A 109 -6.80 -9.71 1.23
N ALA A 110 -7.48 -10.13 2.31
CA ALA A 110 -8.08 -9.23 3.29
C ALA A 110 -7.02 -8.38 4.00
N ALA A 111 -5.90 -8.97 4.45
CA ALA A 111 -4.77 -8.23 5.00
C ALA A 111 -4.23 -7.19 4.00
N ALA A 112 -4.08 -7.56 2.73
CA ALA A 112 -3.55 -6.70 1.68
C ALA A 112 -4.52 -5.59 1.22
N LEU A 113 -5.81 -5.67 1.57
CA LEU A 113 -6.81 -4.65 1.27
C LEU A 113 -6.70 -3.43 2.18
N HIS A 114 -6.40 -3.61 3.47
CA HIS A 114 -6.62 -2.61 4.51
C HIS A 114 -5.91 -1.28 4.23
N ILE A 115 -4.60 -1.18 4.42
CA ILE A 115 -3.88 0.10 4.26
C ILE A 115 -3.75 0.49 2.79
N GLY A 116 -3.41 -0.46 1.93
CA GLY A 116 -3.09 -0.16 0.54
C GLY A 116 -4.28 0.37 -0.26
N TYR A 117 -5.43 -0.28 -0.15
CA TYR A 117 -6.64 0.15 -0.87
C TYR A 117 -7.28 1.36 -0.21
N GLN A 118 -7.29 1.47 1.11
CA GLN A 118 -7.75 2.68 1.77
C GLN A 118 -6.89 3.90 1.39
N THR A 119 -5.56 3.77 1.39
CA THR A 119 -4.66 4.83 0.91
C THR A 119 -5.03 5.27 -0.50
N SER A 120 -5.22 4.32 -1.41
CA SER A 120 -5.57 4.64 -2.80
C SER A 120 -6.98 5.21 -2.94
N TRP A 121 -7.95 4.71 -2.17
CA TRP A 121 -9.30 5.26 -2.13
C TRP A 121 -9.31 6.71 -1.65
N PHE A 122 -8.63 7.01 -0.52
CA PHE A 122 -8.53 8.38 -0.01
C PHE A 122 -7.81 9.30 -1.00
N ALA A 123 -6.75 8.81 -1.66
CA ALA A 123 -6.06 9.55 -2.70
C ALA A 123 -6.98 9.93 -3.85
N LEU A 124 -7.60 8.92 -4.45
CA LEU A 124 -8.38 9.10 -5.68
C LEU A 124 -9.73 9.77 -5.43
N HIS A 125 -10.51 9.30 -4.45
CA HIS A 125 -11.87 9.78 -4.24
C HIS A 125 -11.94 11.00 -3.33
N ARG A 126 -11.19 11.00 -2.20
CA ARG A 126 -11.27 12.10 -1.24
C ARG A 126 -10.38 13.28 -1.58
N ARG A 127 -9.12 13.02 -2.03
CA ARG A 127 -8.15 14.10 -2.29
C ARG A 127 -8.22 14.63 -3.71
N ALA A 128 -8.19 13.75 -4.70
CA ALA A 128 -8.23 14.13 -6.11
C ALA A 128 -9.65 14.32 -6.66
N ALA A 129 -10.68 13.79 -5.99
CA ALA A 129 -12.05 13.75 -6.50
C ALA A 129 -12.10 13.24 -7.95
N LEU A 130 -11.47 12.08 -8.21
CA LEU A 130 -11.42 11.44 -9.52
C LEU A 130 -12.83 11.19 -10.04
N ARG A 131 -13.07 11.49 -11.32
CA ARG A 131 -14.36 11.36 -12.00
C ARG A 131 -14.30 10.35 -13.14
N ALA A 132 -15.42 9.76 -13.46
CA ALA A 132 -15.54 8.92 -14.65
C ALA A 132 -15.19 9.74 -15.92
N GLY A 133 -14.46 9.10 -16.84
CA GLY A 133 -13.96 9.71 -18.07
C GLY A 133 -12.66 10.51 -17.93
N GLU A 134 -12.17 10.77 -16.72
CA GLU A 134 -10.83 11.36 -16.52
C GLU A 134 -9.72 10.34 -16.82
N THR A 135 -8.54 10.85 -17.15
CA THR A 135 -7.32 10.04 -17.32
C THR A 135 -6.53 10.01 -16.02
N LEU A 136 -6.32 8.82 -15.49
CA LEU A 136 -5.51 8.54 -14.29
C LEU A 136 -4.17 7.93 -14.71
N LEU A 137 -3.06 8.63 -14.42
CA LEU A 137 -1.71 8.07 -14.53
C LEU A 137 -1.28 7.49 -13.18
N VAL A 138 -0.84 6.23 -13.16
CA VAL A 138 -0.38 5.54 -11.95
C VAL A 138 1.08 5.16 -12.09
N HIS A 139 1.96 5.79 -11.32
CA HIS A 139 3.35 5.34 -11.20
C HIS A 139 3.43 4.07 -10.34
N ALA A 140 4.40 3.20 -10.65
CA ALA A 140 4.57 1.88 -10.02
C ALA A 140 3.26 1.04 -10.02
N ALA A 141 2.56 1.00 -11.16
CA ALA A 141 1.23 0.41 -11.33
C ALA A 141 1.14 -1.07 -10.92
N ALA A 142 2.23 -1.84 -10.98
CA ALA A 142 2.30 -3.23 -10.54
C ALA A 142 2.74 -3.40 -9.07
N GLY A 143 2.95 -2.31 -8.34
CA GLY A 143 3.34 -2.33 -6.92
C GLY A 143 2.13 -2.36 -5.99
N GLY A 144 2.38 -2.49 -4.68
CA GLY A 144 1.32 -2.65 -3.68
C GLY A 144 0.20 -1.61 -3.74
N VAL A 145 0.52 -0.31 -3.59
CA VAL A 145 -0.49 0.77 -3.65
C VAL A 145 -0.85 1.15 -5.07
N GLY A 146 0.06 0.96 -6.05
CA GLY A 146 -0.20 1.22 -7.45
C GLY A 146 -1.27 0.29 -8.02
N SER A 147 -1.20 -1.01 -7.72
CA SER A 147 -2.20 -1.99 -8.15
C SER A 147 -3.59 -1.68 -7.61
N ALA A 148 -3.68 -1.21 -6.35
CA ALA A 148 -4.92 -0.73 -5.77
C ALA A 148 -5.46 0.51 -6.49
N ALA A 149 -4.59 1.48 -6.80
CA ALA A 149 -4.97 2.69 -7.54
C ALA A 149 -5.48 2.37 -8.96
N VAL A 150 -4.86 1.40 -9.65
CA VAL A 150 -5.32 0.93 -10.97
C VAL A 150 -6.75 0.39 -10.87
N GLN A 151 -7.00 -0.56 -9.99
CA GLN A 151 -8.32 -1.19 -9.85
C GLN A 151 -9.39 -0.19 -9.41
N LEU A 152 -9.10 0.69 -8.46
CA LEU A 152 -10.02 1.73 -8.01
C LEU A 152 -10.29 2.77 -9.10
N GLY A 153 -9.27 3.15 -9.89
CA GLY A 153 -9.43 4.02 -11.06
C GLY A 153 -10.35 3.40 -12.11
N LYS A 154 -10.17 2.11 -12.40
CA LYS A 154 -11.06 1.36 -13.32
C LYS A 154 -12.49 1.28 -12.77
N ALA A 155 -12.64 0.97 -11.49
CA ALA A 155 -13.95 0.93 -10.84
C ALA A 155 -14.67 2.30 -10.84
N ALA A 156 -13.91 3.41 -10.85
CA ALA A 156 -14.44 4.77 -10.97
C ALA A 156 -14.74 5.20 -12.41
N GLY A 157 -14.48 4.35 -13.42
CA GLY A 157 -14.70 4.67 -14.84
C GLY A 157 -13.65 5.58 -15.46
N ALA A 158 -12.43 5.64 -14.90
CA ALA A 158 -11.31 6.38 -15.47
C ALA A 158 -10.60 5.59 -16.58
N THR A 159 -9.97 6.31 -17.50
CA THR A 159 -8.94 5.75 -18.38
C THR A 159 -7.63 5.67 -17.61
N VAL A 160 -7.08 4.48 -17.43
CA VAL A 160 -5.91 4.26 -16.57
C VAL A 160 -4.66 4.02 -17.41
N ILE A 161 -3.65 4.88 -17.22
CA ILE A 161 -2.30 4.73 -17.76
C ILE A 161 -1.40 4.24 -16.64
N GLY A 162 -0.86 3.03 -16.76
CA GLY A 162 0.04 2.43 -15.78
C GLY A 162 1.50 2.56 -16.19
N VAL A 163 2.36 3.08 -15.31
CA VAL A 163 3.82 3.08 -15.50
C VAL A 163 4.43 1.96 -14.67
N ALA A 164 5.18 1.07 -15.32
CA ALA A 164 5.84 -0.06 -14.69
C ALA A 164 7.34 -0.10 -15.03
N GLY A 165 8.12 -0.92 -14.34
CA GLY A 165 9.57 -1.04 -14.54
C GLY A 165 9.98 -2.42 -15.04
N GLY A 166 9.94 -2.63 -16.34
CA GLY A 166 10.27 -3.87 -17.02
C GLY A 166 9.05 -4.67 -17.46
N GLY A 167 9.24 -5.55 -18.45
CA GLY A 167 8.18 -6.26 -19.14
C GLY A 167 7.29 -7.10 -18.22
N GLU A 168 7.83 -7.77 -17.21
CA GLU A 168 7.07 -8.55 -16.25
C GLU A 168 6.08 -7.68 -15.46
N LYS A 169 6.55 -6.56 -14.88
CA LYS A 169 5.70 -5.61 -14.17
C LYS A 169 4.70 -4.94 -15.10
N ALA A 170 5.06 -4.70 -16.36
CA ALA A 170 4.16 -4.19 -17.38
C ALA A 170 3.03 -5.20 -17.70
N ALA A 171 3.34 -6.48 -17.79
CA ALA A 171 2.33 -7.53 -17.97
C ALA A 171 1.34 -7.58 -16.80
N VAL A 172 1.83 -7.47 -15.58
CA VAL A 172 0.98 -7.36 -14.37
C VAL A 172 0.08 -6.12 -14.43
N ALA A 173 0.60 -4.94 -14.79
CA ALA A 173 -0.21 -3.73 -14.91
C ALA A 173 -1.34 -3.89 -15.96
N ARG A 174 -1.08 -4.59 -17.07
CA ARG A 174 -2.12 -4.93 -18.07
C ARG A 174 -3.20 -5.84 -17.49
N SER A 175 -2.81 -6.88 -16.77
CA SER A 175 -3.77 -7.82 -16.16
C SER A 175 -4.65 -7.16 -15.09
N LEU A 176 -4.19 -6.09 -14.47
CA LEU A 176 -4.97 -5.28 -13.53
C LEU A 176 -5.98 -4.34 -14.20
N GLY A 177 -5.97 -4.25 -15.53
CA GLY A 177 -6.93 -3.46 -16.31
C GLY A 177 -6.45 -2.07 -16.72
N CYS A 178 -5.15 -1.77 -16.71
CA CYS A 178 -4.64 -0.53 -17.32
C CYS A 178 -4.99 -0.50 -18.82
N ASP A 179 -5.55 0.61 -19.30
CA ASP A 179 -5.88 0.82 -20.71
C ASP A 179 -4.61 1.05 -21.55
N VAL A 180 -3.61 1.71 -20.95
CA VAL A 180 -2.28 1.90 -21.52
C VAL A 180 -1.24 1.53 -20.48
N VAL A 181 -0.18 0.82 -20.90
CA VAL A 181 0.93 0.45 -20.00
C VAL A 181 2.24 0.90 -20.62
N ILE A 182 2.99 1.69 -19.87
CA ILE A 182 4.30 2.23 -20.25
C ILE A 182 5.39 1.52 -19.45
N ASP A 183 6.32 0.87 -20.17
CA ASP A 183 7.53 0.32 -19.54
C ASP A 183 8.62 1.40 -19.47
N ARG A 184 8.80 2.03 -18.31
CA ARG A 184 9.79 3.08 -18.08
C ARG A 184 11.25 2.67 -18.32
N LYS A 185 11.53 1.38 -18.49
CA LYS A 185 12.87 0.89 -18.84
C LYS A 185 13.11 0.87 -20.36
N ALA A 186 12.04 0.83 -21.14
CA ALA A 186 12.09 0.73 -22.60
C ALA A 186 11.58 1.98 -23.30
N GLU A 187 10.78 2.81 -22.63
CA GLU A 187 10.04 3.92 -23.24
C GLU A 187 10.29 5.25 -22.50
N ASP A 188 10.20 6.36 -23.23
CA ASP A 188 10.13 7.70 -22.61
C ASP A 188 8.72 7.93 -22.07
N VAL A 189 8.60 7.97 -20.73
CA VAL A 189 7.31 8.12 -20.05
C VAL A 189 6.60 9.40 -20.48
N ILE A 190 7.31 10.52 -20.66
CA ILE A 190 6.70 11.81 -21.02
C ILE A 190 6.13 11.74 -22.43
N ALA A 191 6.87 11.21 -23.39
CA ALA A 191 6.43 11.06 -24.76
C ALA A 191 5.22 10.13 -24.86
N ALA A 192 5.29 8.94 -24.19
CA ALA A 192 4.23 7.95 -24.21
C ALA A 192 2.92 8.46 -23.58
N VAL A 193 2.99 9.17 -22.45
CA VAL A 193 1.78 9.77 -21.84
C VAL A 193 1.19 10.84 -22.73
N LYS A 194 2.00 11.69 -23.36
CA LYS A 194 1.51 12.71 -24.31
C LYS A 194 0.84 12.08 -25.51
N GLU A 195 1.41 11.03 -26.08
CA GLU A 195 0.82 10.28 -27.18
C GLU A 195 -0.53 9.68 -26.77
N ALA A 196 -0.57 8.94 -25.64
CA ALA A 196 -1.78 8.30 -25.14
C ALA A 196 -2.92 9.28 -24.79
N THR A 197 -2.59 10.57 -24.56
CA THR A 197 -3.56 11.61 -24.18
C THR A 197 -3.78 12.67 -25.27
N GLY A 198 -3.25 12.46 -26.47
CA GLY A 198 -3.31 13.46 -27.54
C GLY A 198 -2.67 14.81 -27.17
N GLY A 199 -1.63 14.80 -26.34
CA GLY A 199 -0.92 15.99 -25.86
C GLY A 199 -1.57 16.68 -24.65
N ARG A 200 -2.79 16.30 -24.24
CA ARG A 200 -3.55 16.93 -23.12
C ARG A 200 -2.91 16.67 -21.76
N GLY A 201 -2.36 15.49 -21.55
CA GLY A 201 -1.84 15.02 -20.27
C GLY A 201 -2.90 14.30 -19.41
N ALA A 202 -2.49 13.85 -18.22
CA ALA A 202 -3.35 13.13 -17.29
C ALA A 202 -4.04 14.06 -16.29
N ASP A 203 -5.34 13.85 -16.07
CA ASP A 203 -6.15 14.66 -15.15
C ASP A 203 -5.77 14.42 -13.68
N VAL A 204 -5.46 13.16 -13.34
CA VAL A 204 -4.98 12.76 -12.03
C VAL A 204 -3.72 11.94 -12.19
N ILE A 205 -2.71 12.23 -11.38
CA ILE A 205 -1.46 11.45 -11.32
C ILE A 205 -1.28 10.92 -9.90
N TYR A 206 -1.17 9.61 -9.78
CA TYR A 206 -0.92 8.90 -8.52
C TYR A 206 0.58 8.59 -8.41
N ASP A 207 1.28 9.27 -7.50
CA ASP A 207 2.73 9.15 -7.36
C ASP A 207 3.15 8.61 -5.97
N PRO A 208 3.43 7.29 -5.85
CA PRO A 208 4.02 6.69 -4.66
C PRO A 208 5.56 6.64 -4.72
N VAL A 209 6.18 7.18 -5.78
CA VAL A 209 7.60 6.98 -6.11
C VAL A 209 8.45 8.21 -5.78
N GLY A 210 7.97 9.40 -6.12
CA GLY A 210 8.73 10.64 -5.97
C GLY A 210 9.91 10.77 -6.94
N GLY A 211 10.90 11.58 -6.61
CA GLY A 211 12.10 11.76 -7.42
C GLY A 211 11.81 12.06 -8.90
N GLU A 212 12.36 11.25 -9.79
CA GLU A 212 12.16 11.40 -11.25
C GLU A 212 10.72 11.19 -11.70
N ALA A 213 9.95 10.30 -11.06
CA ALA A 213 8.53 10.10 -11.37
C ALA A 213 7.72 11.39 -11.13
N PHE A 214 8.00 12.10 -10.03
CA PHE A 214 7.38 13.40 -9.78
C PHE A 214 7.78 14.44 -10.83
N ARG A 215 9.06 14.50 -11.22
CA ARG A 215 9.52 15.41 -12.28
C ARG A 215 8.79 15.14 -13.61
N GLN A 216 8.65 13.87 -13.99
CA GLN A 216 7.89 13.47 -15.17
C GLN A 216 6.41 13.87 -15.05
N SER A 217 5.80 13.67 -13.87
CA SER A 217 4.43 14.04 -13.57
C SER A 217 4.16 15.51 -13.85
N THR A 218 5.06 16.42 -13.46
CA THR A 218 4.90 17.86 -13.74
C THR A 218 4.90 18.21 -15.24
N LYS A 219 5.44 17.34 -16.10
CA LYS A 219 5.50 17.56 -17.55
C LYS A 219 4.26 17.04 -18.27
N VAL A 220 3.55 16.07 -17.66
CA VAL A 220 2.43 15.35 -18.27
C VAL A 220 1.09 15.56 -17.55
N VAL A 221 1.05 16.38 -16.49
CA VAL A 221 -0.21 16.77 -15.84
C VAL A 221 -1.01 17.68 -16.77
N ALA A 222 -2.32 17.42 -16.87
CA ALA A 222 -3.25 18.22 -17.68
C ALA A 222 -3.49 19.61 -17.05
N PHE A 223 -4.12 20.50 -17.81
CA PHE A 223 -4.67 21.75 -17.28
C PHE A 223 -5.72 21.43 -16.20
N GLU A 224 -5.66 22.11 -15.06
CA GLU A 224 -6.45 21.83 -13.83
C GLU A 224 -6.27 20.40 -13.28
N GLY A 225 -5.21 19.70 -13.70
CA GLY A 225 -4.89 18.37 -13.20
C GLY A 225 -4.39 18.37 -11.76
N ARG A 226 -4.27 17.18 -11.18
CA ARG A 226 -3.88 16.96 -9.77
C ARG A 226 -2.78 15.90 -9.69
N ILE A 227 -1.67 16.23 -9.04
CA ILE A 227 -0.60 15.28 -8.72
C ILE A 227 -0.76 14.88 -7.25
N LEU A 228 -1.03 13.61 -7.00
CA LEU A 228 -1.14 13.04 -5.66
C LEU A 228 0.24 12.55 -5.19
N VAL A 229 0.74 13.14 -4.13
CA VAL A 229 1.97 12.72 -3.44
C VAL A 229 1.58 11.70 -2.37
N VAL A 230 1.86 10.42 -2.64
CA VAL A 230 1.48 9.28 -1.78
C VAL A 230 2.69 8.70 -1.06
N GLY A 231 3.87 8.76 -1.67
CA GLY A 231 5.09 8.23 -1.08
C GLY A 231 6.35 8.59 -1.87
N PHE A 232 7.47 8.09 -1.37
CA PHE A 232 8.81 8.36 -1.94
C PHE A 232 9.62 7.07 -2.04
N ALA A 233 9.04 6.04 -2.70
CA ALA A 233 9.68 4.73 -2.83
C ALA A 233 11.01 4.76 -3.61
N SER A 234 11.31 5.85 -4.34
CA SER A 234 12.64 6.06 -4.93
C SER A 234 13.73 6.44 -3.91
N GLY A 235 13.35 6.70 -2.64
CA GLY A 235 14.24 7.27 -1.63
C GLY A 235 14.50 8.78 -1.78
N THR A 236 13.97 9.42 -2.83
CA THR A 236 14.21 10.85 -3.12
C THR A 236 12.92 11.65 -2.95
N ILE A 237 12.92 12.58 -1.98
CA ILE A 237 11.84 13.55 -1.79
C ILE A 237 12.02 14.68 -2.81
N PRO A 238 11.07 14.88 -3.75
CA PRO A 238 11.22 15.89 -4.79
C PRO A 238 10.92 17.30 -4.26
N SER A 239 11.51 18.30 -4.90
CA SER A 239 11.13 19.70 -4.73
C SER A 239 10.20 20.13 -5.86
N ALA A 240 9.12 20.85 -5.52
CA ALA A 240 8.19 21.43 -6.50
C ALA A 240 8.52 22.90 -6.76
N ALA A 241 8.75 23.24 -8.04
CA ALA A 241 8.86 24.62 -8.46
C ALA A 241 7.45 25.24 -8.57
N LEU A 242 7.05 26.05 -7.61
CA LEU A 242 5.68 26.58 -7.50
C LEU A 242 5.24 27.43 -8.71
N ASN A 243 6.18 28.13 -9.36
CA ASN A 243 5.92 28.84 -10.60
C ASN A 243 5.43 27.91 -11.72
N HIS A 244 5.86 26.65 -11.75
CA HIS A 244 5.40 25.68 -12.72
C HIS A 244 3.93 25.31 -12.49
N ALA A 245 3.53 25.12 -11.25
CA ALA A 245 2.12 24.88 -10.90
C ALA A 245 1.25 26.08 -11.24
N LEU A 246 1.73 27.30 -10.97
CA LEU A 246 1.02 28.54 -11.31
C LEU A 246 0.81 28.70 -12.82
N VAL A 247 1.86 28.51 -13.62
CA VAL A 247 1.78 28.69 -15.09
C VAL A 247 0.91 27.63 -15.76
N LYS A 248 0.95 26.38 -15.28
CA LYS A 248 0.20 25.26 -15.86
C LYS A 248 -1.16 25.03 -15.19
N ASN A 249 -1.50 25.76 -14.13
CA ASN A 249 -2.76 25.64 -13.38
C ASN A 249 -3.06 24.21 -12.91
N TYR A 250 -2.11 23.53 -12.26
CA TYR A 250 -2.34 22.22 -11.64
C TYR A 250 -2.14 22.26 -10.13
N SER A 251 -2.69 21.24 -9.42
CA SER A 251 -2.58 21.10 -7.98
C SER A 251 -1.62 19.99 -7.58
N ILE A 252 -0.92 20.17 -6.44
CA ILE A 252 -0.15 19.13 -5.77
C ILE A 252 -0.86 18.80 -4.45
N LEU A 253 -1.26 17.54 -4.28
CA LEU A 253 -2.08 17.08 -3.16
C LEU A 253 -1.34 16.01 -2.36
N GLY A 254 -1.00 16.31 -1.11
CA GLY A 254 -0.42 15.32 -0.20
C GLY A 254 -1.47 14.40 0.41
N LEU A 255 -1.09 13.15 0.66
CA LEU A 255 -1.89 12.20 1.41
C LEU A 255 -1.05 11.50 2.47
N HIS A 256 -1.50 11.55 3.72
CA HIS A 256 -1.11 10.66 4.79
C HIS A 256 -2.38 9.98 5.35
N TRP A 257 -2.64 8.76 4.90
CA TRP A 257 -3.84 8.00 5.27
C TRP A 257 -3.96 7.80 6.79
N GLY A 258 -2.88 7.47 7.49
CA GLY A 258 -2.88 7.20 8.92
C GLY A 258 -3.47 8.32 9.77
N LEU A 259 -3.41 9.59 9.31
CA LEU A 259 -4.04 10.70 10.01
C LEU A 259 -5.56 10.62 10.03
N TYR A 260 -6.19 9.96 9.06
CA TYR A 260 -7.65 9.83 9.03
C TYR A 260 -8.17 8.93 10.16
N ASN A 261 -7.38 7.97 10.64
CA ASN A 261 -7.76 7.11 11.77
C ASN A 261 -8.05 7.94 13.04
N THR A 262 -7.34 9.05 13.24
CA THR A 262 -7.53 9.94 14.38
C THR A 262 -8.41 11.15 14.07
N LYS A 263 -8.31 11.72 12.87
CA LYS A 263 -9.00 12.96 12.50
C LYS A 263 -10.42 12.73 11.96
N ASN A 264 -10.67 11.61 11.32
CA ASN A 264 -11.97 11.28 10.74
C ASN A 264 -12.20 9.76 10.63
N PRO A 265 -12.31 9.03 11.78
CA PRO A 265 -12.49 7.58 11.78
C PRO A 265 -13.79 7.14 11.09
N LYS A 266 -14.85 7.96 11.11
CA LYS A 266 -16.10 7.67 10.39
C LYS A 266 -15.90 7.56 8.88
N LEU A 267 -15.01 8.40 8.31
CA LEU A 267 -14.70 8.32 6.89
C LEU A 267 -13.84 7.08 6.57
N VAL A 268 -13.00 6.63 7.51
CA VAL A 268 -12.25 5.36 7.36
C VAL A 268 -13.20 4.18 7.31
N GLN A 269 -14.21 4.15 8.20
CA GLN A 269 -15.27 3.12 8.18
C GLN A 269 -16.06 3.15 6.88
N HIS A 270 -16.50 4.31 6.43
CA HIS A 270 -17.21 4.46 5.15
C HIS A 270 -16.37 3.99 3.95
N CYS A 271 -15.07 4.35 3.92
CA CYS A 271 -14.14 3.85 2.92
C CYS A 271 -14.07 2.32 2.93
N HIS A 272 -13.98 1.72 4.12
CA HIS A 272 -13.94 0.26 4.26
C HIS A 272 -15.22 -0.41 3.75
N GLU A 273 -16.39 0.14 4.05
CA GLU A 273 -17.68 -0.35 3.55
C GLU A 273 -17.72 -0.34 2.02
N GLN A 274 -17.28 0.76 1.38
CA GLN A 274 -17.18 0.84 -0.08
C GLN A 274 -16.18 -0.17 -0.68
N LEU A 275 -15.03 -0.35 -0.04
CA LEU A 275 -14.04 -1.35 -0.49
C LEU A 275 -14.58 -2.77 -0.36
N THR A 276 -15.33 -3.07 0.70
CA THR A 276 -16.00 -4.36 0.91
C THR A 276 -17.03 -4.64 -0.18
N GLU A 277 -17.86 -3.64 -0.55
CA GLU A 277 -18.79 -3.76 -1.66
C GLU A 277 -18.09 -3.98 -3.01
N LEU A 278 -16.99 -3.27 -3.26
CA LEU A 278 -16.21 -3.43 -4.48
C LEU A 278 -15.57 -4.82 -4.56
N ALA A 279 -15.07 -5.34 -3.44
CA ALA A 279 -14.54 -6.70 -3.34
C ALA A 279 -15.63 -7.76 -3.57
N ALA A 280 -16.80 -7.59 -2.96
CA ALA A 280 -17.95 -8.50 -3.14
C ALA A 280 -18.42 -8.58 -4.60
N ARG A 281 -18.28 -7.50 -5.36
CA ARG A 281 -18.61 -7.45 -6.80
C ARG A 281 -17.45 -7.89 -7.70
N GLY A 282 -16.29 -8.23 -7.14
CA GLY A 282 -15.07 -8.57 -7.88
C GLY A 282 -14.45 -7.38 -8.62
N ALA A 283 -14.86 -6.14 -8.33
CA ALA A 283 -14.31 -4.93 -8.95
C ALA A 283 -12.92 -4.58 -8.39
N VAL A 284 -12.63 -5.00 -7.17
CA VAL A 284 -11.29 -4.95 -6.57
C VAL A 284 -10.94 -6.31 -5.97
N ARG A 285 -9.71 -6.73 -6.19
CA ARG A 285 -9.13 -7.91 -5.57
C ARG A 285 -7.64 -7.67 -5.35
N PRO A 286 -7.15 -7.66 -4.11
CA PRO A 286 -5.74 -7.44 -3.84
C PRO A 286 -4.86 -8.45 -4.56
N LEU A 287 -3.85 -7.93 -5.28
CA LEU A 287 -2.89 -8.77 -5.99
C LEU A 287 -1.87 -9.32 -4.99
N VAL A 288 -2.19 -10.46 -4.37
CA VAL A 288 -1.25 -11.21 -3.54
C VAL A 288 -0.39 -12.07 -4.46
N SER A 289 0.84 -11.65 -4.69
CA SER A 289 1.78 -12.36 -5.56
C SER A 289 2.55 -13.46 -4.85
N GLU A 290 2.63 -13.37 -3.53
CA GLU A 290 3.40 -14.33 -2.74
C GLU A 290 2.86 -14.43 -1.30
N ARG A 291 2.77 -15.65 -0.81
CA ARG A 291 2.52 -15.96 0.59
C ARG A 291 3.76 -16.62 1.18
N VAL A 292 4.26 -16.07 2.28
CA VAL A 292 5.46 -16.59 2.95
C VAL A 292 5.14 -17.03 4.39
N PRO A 293 5.82 -18.04 4.90
CA PRO A 293 5.70 -18.39 6.33
C PRO A 293 6.26 -17.27 7.21
N LEU A 294 5.92 -17.28 8.50
CA LEU A 294 6.43 -16.30 9.45
C LEU A 294 7.97 -16.22 9.42
N SER A 295 8.66 -17.35 9.28
CA SER A 295 10.12 -17.42 9.19
C SER A 295 10.71 -16.64 7.99
N GLY A 296 9.93 -16.41 6.93
CA GLY A 296 10.32 -15.64 5.75
C GLY A 296 10.14 -14.13 5.85
N ALA A 297 9.60 -13.61 6.98
CA ALA A 297 9.21 -12.20 7.08
C ALA A 297 10.37 -11.22 6.85
N ALA A 298 11.55 -11.46 7.43
CA ALA A 298 12.70 -10.55 7.28
C ALA A 298 13.17 -10.44 5.82
N ASP A 299 13.20 -11.56 5.09
CA ASP A 299 13.51 -11.59 3.66
C ASP A 299 12.45 -10.86 2.83
N ALA A 300 11.18 -11.11 3.14
CA ALA A 300 10.06 -10.46 2.46
C ALA A 300 10.09 -8.93 2.63
N VAL A 301 10.34 -8.42 3.85
CA VAL A 301 10.50 -6.98 4.11
C VAL A 301 11.66 -6.40 3.32
N GLN A 302 12.81 -7.09 3.28
CA GLN A 302 13.98 -6.66 2.52
C GLN A 302 13.66 -6.56 1.01
N ARG A 303 13.03 -7.58 0.41
CA ARG A 303 12.67 -7.60 -1.01
C ARG A 303 11.65 -6.53 -1.39
N VAL A 304 10.67 -6.28 -0.52
CA VAL A 304 9.70 -5.18 -0.72
C VAL A 304 10.41 -3.84 -0.66
N TRP A 305 11.33 -3.65 0.28
CA TRP A 305 12.17 -2.45 0.40
C TRP A 305 13.01 -2.21 -0.86
N GLU A 306 13.62 -3.24 -1.40
CA GLU A 306 14.44 -3.19 -2.63
C GLU A 306 13.60 -3.01 -3.91
N GLY A 307 12.27 -3.04 -3.82
CA GLY A 307 11.37 -2.98 -4.98
C GLY A 307 11.49 -4.21 -5.88
N ALA A 308 11.96 -5.34 -5.35
CA ALA A 308 12.16 -6.59 -6.07
C ALA A 308 10.87 -7.43 -6.24
N THR A 309 9.74 -6.94 -5.72
CA THR A 309 8.45 -7.65 -5.75
C THR A 309 7.46 -7.02 -6.70
N THR A 310 6.40 -7.75 -7.03
CA THR A 310 5.18 -7.27 -7.68
C THR A 310 4.00 -7.48 -6.73
N GLY A 311 2.94 -6.66 -6.84
CA GLY A 311 1.77 -6.83 -5.98
C GLY A 311 2.09 -6.74 -4.49
N ARG A 312 1.55 -7.68 -3.73
CA ARG A 312 1.68 -7.82 -2.28
C ARG A 312 2.37 -9.11 -1.90
N VAL A 313 3.28 -9.03 -0.95
CA VAL A 313 3.85 -10.19 -0.25
C VAL A 313 3.19 -10.24 1.12
N VAL A 314 2.64 -11.39 1.48
CA VAL A 314 1.87 -11.57 2.71
C VAL A 314 2.51 -12.67 3.55
N VAL A 315 2.79 -12.36 4.81
CA VAL A 315 3.24 -13.31 5.83
C VAL A 315 2.02 -14.05 6.37
N VAL A 316 2.05 -15.38 6.34
CA VAL A 316 0.98 -16.24 6.86
C VAL A 316 1.58 -17.14 7.95
N PRO A 317 1.34 -16.83 9.25
CA PRO A 317 1.98 -17.55 10.35
C PRO A 317 1.69 -19.06 10.40
N SER A 318 0.52 -19.47 9.90
CA SER A 318 0.12 -20.89 9.84
C SER A 318 0.73 -21.66 8.66
N LEU A 319 1.44 -20.98 7.74
CA LEU A 319 2.08 -21.64 6.61
C LEU A 319 3.34 -22.37 7.08
N GLU A 320 3.45 -23.66 6.79
CA GLU A 320 4.64 -24.43 7.14
C GLU A 320 5.83 -24.07 6.22
N ASN A 321 7.05 -24.17 6.79
CA ASN A 321 8.28 -23.95 6.03
C ASN A 321 8.38 -24.99 4.90
N GLY A 322 8.24 -24.57 3.66
CA GLY A 322 8.36 -25.45 2.47
C GLY A 322 7.07 -25.68 1.70
N ALA A 323 5.91 -25.25 2.19
CA ALA A 323 4.67 -25.21 1.42
C ALA A 323 4.60 -23.89 0.64
N ALA A 324 5.12 -23.85 -0.58
CA ALA A 324 4.77 -22.80 -1.54
C ALA A 324 3.32 -23.05 -1.99
N ALA A 325 2.42 -22.12 -1.70
CA ALA A 325 1.05 -22.12 -2.21
C ALA A 325 0.96 -21.32 -3.50
#